data_e0428c88a341e247180ff596130022f3
#
_entry.id   e0428c88a341e247180ff596130022f3
#
_cell.length_a   1.000
_cell.length_b   1.000
_cell.length_c   1.000
_cell.angle_alpha   90.00
_cell.angle_beta   90.00
_cell.angle_gamma   90.00
#
_symmetry.space_group_name_H-M   'P 1'
#
loop_
_entity.id
_entity.type
_entity.pdbx_description
1 polymer ?
#
loop_
_entity_poly.entity_id
_entity_poly.type
_entity_poly.pdbx_seq_one_letter_code
_entity_poly.pdbx_strand_id
1 'polypeptide(L)'
;MKQYNAIKVKHPDAILLFRVGDFYETFGEDAIKTSKILDIILTKRGAGSQSETELAGFPHHSLNNYLPKLIKAGNRVAICDQLEDPKLTKTIVKRGVTELVTPGLATIDGVLNPKANNFLASVYLGNNIGVSFLDISTGEFLIAEGSIDYVKKLLENFDPSEILISKQKKLNFLSKFNNNFQLFFLEDWVYQYDFAIESLCNHFNTKSLKGFGVEKLKDGLVSAGAIMHYLNETQHQKINHITSINRIPKDDYIWMDGFTIKNLEIFHSFSREGKSLIDVIDKTISPMGGRLLKRWVALPSKNIKLIRNRHLTVKYLIDNETALSSIQENIKEIGDLERLISKVATGKINPREVIQLKNSLAAIEPIKKLLKKSKAKSLKELSNSLDNCNQLRKLIERTLNEEAPVSILKGNSISSNFSKELEDLRGIAFSSKDFLDKMLQEQSEITGIPSLKISSNNVFGYYIEVRNTHKDKVPEQWIRKQTLVNAERYITDDLKKYESKILGAEERILKLEIEIFQGLINKMYKYIKTVQNNALIISQLDCFSSFAQTAKENSYCMPDIDES
;
A
#
# COMPACT_ATOMS: atom_id res chain seq x y z
N MET A 1 -1.09 27.36 15.28
CA MET A 1 -1.51 26.72 16.54
C MET A 1 -3.03 26.49 16.67
N LYS A 2 -3.94 27.48 16.44
CA LYS A 2 -5.39 27.24 16.62
C LYS A 2 -5.93 26.02 15.83
N GLN A 3 -5.58 25.87 14.54
CA GLN A 3 -6.01 24.71 13.75
C GLN A 3 -5.38 23.41 14.28
N TYR A 4 -4.09 23.40 14.63
CA TYR A 4 -3.41 22.24 15.22
C TYR A 4 -4.13 21.74 16.48
N ASN A 5 -4.36 22.63 17.44
CA ASN A 5 -5.01 22.27 18.72
C ASN A 5 -6.43 21.73 18.49
N ALA A 6 -7.21 22.36 17.58
CA ALA A 6 -8.56 21.93 17.28
C ALA A 6 -8.61 20.51 16.64
N ILE A 7 -7.57 20.15 15.87
CA ILE A 7 -7.44 18.82 15.26
C ILE A 7 -6.89 17.83 16.30
N LYS A 8 -5.88 18.20 17.09
CA LYS A 8 -5.28 17.32 18.11
C LYS A 8 -6.28 16.86 19.17
N VAL A 9 -7.21 17.72 19.58
CA VAL A 9 -8.32 17.36 20.50
C VAL A 9 -9.18 16.23 19.95
N LYS A 10 -9.34 16.11 18.63
CA LYS A 10 -10.11 15.04 17.99
C LYS A 10 -9.32 13.73 17.86
N HIS A 11 -7.99 13.80 17.92
CA HIS A 11 -7.09 12.66 17.78
C HIS A 11 -6.04 12.66 18.91
N PRO A 12 -6.46 12.58 20.18
CA PRO A 12 -5.56 12.73 21.33
C PRO A 12 -4.49 11.62 21.39
N ASP A 13 -4.85 10.42 20.97
CA ASP A 13 -4.00 9.23 21.02
C ASP A 13 -3.06 9.06 19.82
N ALA A 14 -3.14 9.94 18.81
CA ALA A 14 -2.33 9.86 17.60
C ALA A 14 -1.27 10.97 17.56
N ILE A 15 -0.08 10.67 17.07
CA ILE A 15 0.90 11.69 16.69
C ILE A 15 0.34 12.47 15.51
N LEU A 16 0.19 13.78 15.65
CA LEU A 16 -0.34 14.63 14.58
C LEU A 16 0.78 15.19 13.72
N LEU A 17 0.95 14.65 12.52
CA LEU A 17 1.82 15.21 11.48
C LEU A 17 1.07 16.34 10.77
N PHE A 18 1.37 17.57 11.13
CA PHE A 18 0.66 18.74 10.65
C PHE A 18 1.42 19.46 9.53
N ARG A 19 0.83 19.53 8.33
CA ARG A 19 1.48 20.14 7.16
C ARG A 19 1.63 21.65 7.31
N VAL A 20 2.88 22.13 7.32
CA VAL A 20 3.25 23.55 7.34
C VAL A 20 4.21 23.81 6.18
N GLY A 21 3.70 24.41 5.10
CA GLY A 21 4.50 24.60 3.89
C GLY A 21 5.02 23.26 3.35
N ASP A 22 6.34 23.14 3.25
CA ASP A 22 7.03 21.93 2.75
C ASP A 22 7.38 20.90 3.84
N PHE A 23 6.92 21.11 5.08
CA PHE A 23 7.23 20.24 6.22
C PHE A 23 5.96 19.62 6.81
N TYR A 24 6.12 18.41 7.39
CA TYR A 24 5.26 17.93 8.45
C TYR A 24 5.89 18.30 9.79
N GLU A 25 5.15 19.05 10.59
CA GLU A 25 5.56 19.49 11.91
C GLU A 25 4.72 18.81 12.99
N THR A 26 5.35 18.49 14.11
CA THR A 26 4.72 18.01 15.35
C THR A 26 5.04 18.97 16.48
N PHE A 27 4.14 19.10 17.46
CA PHE A 27 4.28 20.06 18.56
C PHE A 27 4.09 19.42 19.93
N GLY A 28 4.72 19.99 20.97
CA GLY A 28 4.60 19.55 22.34
C GLY A 28 5.03 18.10 22.54
N GLU A 29 4.23 17.30 23.23
CA GLU A 29 4.52 15.88 23.49
C GLU A 29 4.71 15.05 22.21
N ASP A 30 3.95 15.36 21.15
CA ASP A 30 4.12 14.68 19.86
C ASP A 30 5.51 14.97 19.27
N ALA A 31 6.03 16.19 19.43
CA ALA A 31 7.37 16.56 18.97
C ALA A 31 8.46 15.80 19.71
N ILE A 32 8.34 15.68 21.03
CA ILE A 32 9.29 14.95 21.87
C ILE A 32 9.32 13.46 21.46
N LYS A 33 8.14 12.83 21.30
CA LYS A 33 8.02 11.44 20.87
C LYS A 33 8.60 11.25 19.46
N THR A 34 8.22 12.12 18.52
CA THR A 34 8.67 12.06 17.12
C THR A 34 10.17 12.22 17.01
N SER A 35 10.76 13.22 17.69
CA SER A 35 12.21 13.45 17.72
C SER A 35 12.96 12.22 18.20
N LYS A 36 12.50 11.60 19.30
CA LYS A 36 13.13 10.40 19.88
C LYS A 36 13.05 9.17 18.95
N ILE A 37 11.90 8.93 18.30
CA ILE A 37 11.69 7.75 17.45
C ILE A 37 12.41 7.89 16.11
N LEU A 38 12.38 9.09 15.53
CA LEU A 38 12.93 9.35 14.21
C LEU A 38 14.40 9.74 14.22
N ASP A 39 14.96 10.02 15.39
CA ASP A 39 16.32 10.57 15.58
C ASP A 39 16.52 11.89 14.80
N ILE A 40 15.55 12.81 14.96
CA ILE A 40 15.58 14.14 14.37
C ILE A 40 15.66 15.22 15.44
N ILE A 41 16.13 16.40 15.06
CA ILE A 41 16.36 17.51 15.99
C ILE A 41 15.04 17.97 16.61
N LEU A 42 15.02 18.04 17.95
CA LEU A 42 13.97 18.72 18.72
C LEU A 42 14.32 20.19 18.85
N THR A 43 13.47 21.05 18.33
CA THR A 43 13.61 22.51 18.39
C THR A 43 12.45 23.12 19.17
N LYS A 44 12.42 24.45 19.28
CA LYS A 44 11.35 25.19 19.95
C LYS A 44 10.77 26.24 19.00
N ARG A 45 9.46 26.27 18.91
CA ARG A 45 8.73 27.35 18.24
C ARG A 45 8.47 28.48 19.20
N GLY A 46 8.77 29.73 18.77
CA GLY A 46 8.57 30.91 19.62
C GLY A 46 9.56 30.98 20.78
N ALA A 47 10.81 30.59 20.56
CA ALA A 47 11.86 30.62 21.55
C ALA A 47 11.95 32.00 22.22
N GLY A 48 11.90 32.04 23.57
CA GLY A 48 11.91 33.27 24.34
C GLY A 48 10.54 33.96 24.52
N SER A 49 9.43 33.40 24.01
CA SER A 49 8.08 33.90 24.24
C SER A 49 7.31 33.06 25.28
N GLN A 50 6.26 33.66 25.90
CA GLN A 50 5.36 32.91 26.81
C GLN A 50 4.62 31.73 26.15
N SER A 51 4.67 31.60 24.83
CA SER A 51 4.03 30.55 24.03
C SER A 51 5.05 29.59 23.41
N GLU A 52 6.21 29.43 24.02
CA GLU A 52 7.24 28.49 23.60
C GLU A 52 6.71 27.05 23.63
N THR A 53 6.88 26.31 22.54
CA THR A 53 6.39 24.95 22.39
C THR A 53 7.43 24.13 21.63
N GLU A 54 7.69 22.89 22.09
CA GLU A 54 8.56 21.94 21.40
C GLU A 54 8.08 21.71 19.97
N LEU A 55 9.04 21.59 19.06
CA LEU A 55 8.81 21.39 17.62
C LEU A 55 9.79 20.36 17.10
N ALA A 56 9.27 19.37 16.37
CA ALA A 56 10.06 18.48 15.52
C ALA A 56 9.36 18.34 14.19
N GLY A 57 10.13 18.23 13.11
CA GLY A 57 9.54 18.12 11.78
C GLY A 57 10.51 17.61 10.73
N PHE A 58 9.94 17.20 9.60
CA PHE A 58 10.70 16.68 8.46
C PHE A 58 10.03 17.11 7.14
N PRO A 59 10.78 17.15 6.01
CA PRO A 59 10.22 17.51 4.71
C PRO A 59 9.07 16.57 4.30
N HIS A 60 7.97 17.12 3.80
CA HIS A 60 6.77 16.33 3.50
C HIS A 60 7.00 15.21 2.47
N HIS A 61 7.88 15.43 1.49
CA HIS A 61 8.24 14.42 0.50
C HIS A 61 8.97 13.20 1.11
N SER A 62 9.45 13.31 2.34
CA SER A 62 10.12 12.24 3.09
C SER A 62 9.15 11.44 3.97
N LEU A 63 7.83 11.69 3.89
CA LEU A 63 6.81 10.99 4.69
C LEU A 63 6.98 9.46 4.62
N ASN A 64 7.17 8.91 3.43
CA ASN A 64 7.32 7.47 3.22
C ASN A 64 8.55 6.85 3.91
N ASN A 65 9.55 7.65 4.29
CA ASN A 65 10.74 7.20 5.01
C ASN A 65 10.56 7.27 6.53
N TYR A 66 9.80 8.26 7.02
CA TYR A 66 9.65 8.51 8.46
C TYR A 66 8.39 7.88 9.07
N LEU A 67 7.27 7.89 8.35
CA LEU A 67 6.02 7.30 8.82
C LEU A 67 6.16 5.81 9.22
N PRO A 68 6.87 4.95 8.46
CA PRO A 68 7.08 3.56 8.85
C PRO A 68 7.75 3.40 10.22
N LYS A 69 8.68 4.29 10.59
CA LYS A 69 9.39 4.22 11.88
C LYS A 69 8.44 4.52 13.04
N LEU A 70 7.55 5.51 12.89
CA LEU A 70 6.54 5.85 13.89
C LEU A 70 5.53 4.72 14.10
N ILE A 71 5.06 4.11 13.02
CA ILE A 71 4.10 2.99 13.07
C ILE A 71 4.74 1.75 13.69
N LYS A 72 5.98 1.38 13.28
CA LYS A 72 6.72 0.25 13.87
C LYS A 72 7.01 0.43 15.37
N ALA A 73 7.12 1.67 15.82
CA ALA A 73 7.23 1.98 17.25
C ALA A 73 5.86 1.90 17.99
N GLY A 74 4.81 1.39 17.34
CA GLY A 74 3.49 1.18 17.93
C GLY A 74 2.62 2.44 18.02
N ASN A 75 2.97 3.52 17.33
CA ASN A 75 2.20 4.76 17.40
C ASN A 75 1.13 4.83 16.30
N ARG A 76 0.01 5.45 16.62
CA ARG A 76 -1.00 5.91 15.68
C ARG A 76 -0.57 7.27 15.17
N VAL A 77 -0.72 7.52 13.88
CA VAL A 77 -0.26 8.77 13.23
C VAL A 77 -1.38 9.37 12.40
N ALA A 78 -1.82 10.57 12.75
CA ALA A 78 -2.78 11.36 11.98
C ALA A 78 -2.02 12.24 10.97
N ILE A 79 -2.23 12.00 9.69
CA ILE A 79 -1.66 12.82 8.61
C ILE A 79 -2.63 13.95 8.33
N CYS A 80 -2.18 15.18 8.57
CA CYS A 80 -2.96 16.39 8.39
C CYS A 80 -2.40 17.23 7.26
N ASP A 81 -3.10 17.24 6.13
CA ASP A 81 -2.71 17.95 4.92
C ASP A 81 -3.53 19.22 4.67
N GLN A 82 -3.06 20.01 3.72
CA GLN A 82 -3.75 21.18 3.20
C GLN A 82 -4.91 20.71 2.31
N LEU A 83 -6.12 21.19 2.61
CA LEU A 83 -7.34 20.83 1.85
C LEU A 83 -7.61 21.81 0.68
N GLU A 84 -6.85 22.89 0.60
CA GLU A 84 -6.99 23.96 -0.39
C GLU A 84 -5.61 24.28 -1.00
N ASP A 85 -5.61 24.72 -2.25
CA ASP A 85 -4.36 25.17 -2.90
C ASP A 85 -3.88 26.50 -2.27
N PRO A 86 -2.66 26.53 -1.69
CA PRO A 86 -2.10 27.76 -1.10
C PRO A 86 -2.01 28.92 -2.09
N LYS A 87 -1.84 28.66 -3.39
CA LYS A 87 -1.73 29.69 -4.44
C LYS A 87 -3.06 30.41 -4.72
N LEU A 88 -4.19 29.73 -4.45
CA LEU A 88 -5.54 30.25 -4.71
C LEU A 88 -6.19 30.86 -3.47
N THR A 89 -5.60 30.69 -2.29
CA THR A 89 -6.19 31.07 -1.01
C THR A 89 -5.54 32.35 -0.46
N LYS A 90 -6.35 33.42 -0.25
CA LYS A 90 -5.89 34.68 0.34
C LYS A 90 -5.82 34.66 1.88
N THR A 91 -6.34 33.62 2.51
CA THR A 91 -6.39 33.42 3.96
C THR A 91 -5.51 32.26 4.40
N ILE A 92 -5.54 31.89 5.69
CA ILE A 92 -4.85 30.72 6.20
C ILE A 92 -5.49 29.46 5.59
N VAL A 93 -4.72 28.69 4.83
CA VAL A 93 -5.13 27.44 4.19
C VAL A 93 -5.77 26.48 5.21
N LYS A 94 -6.95 25.96 4.89
CA LYS A 94 -7.61 24.94 5.72
C LYS A 94 -6.84 23.63 5.66
N ARG A 95 -6.74 22.99 6.82
CA ARG A 95 -6.09 21.69 6.99
C ARG A 95 -7.04 20.71 7.65
N GLY A 96 -6.89 19.45 7.31
CA GLY A 96 -7.69 18.38 7.88
C GLY A 96 -6.92 17.07 7.87
N VAL A 97 -7.33 16.13 8.71
CA VAL A 97 -6.79 14.78 8.71
C VAL A 97 -7.29 14.07 7.45
N THR A 98 -6.36 13.69 6.60
CA THR A 98 -6.62 12.97 5.35
C THR A 98 -6.54 11.47 5.55
N GLU A 99 -5.76 11.02 6.52
CA GLU A 99 -5.61 9.61 6.86
C GLU A 99 -5.13 9.45 8.30
N LEU A 100 -5.66 8.45 9.01
CA LEU A 100 -5.15 8.01 10.31
C LEU A 100 -4.52 6.63 10.14
N VAL A 101 -3.20 6.58 10.13
CA VAL A 101 -2.44 5.33 9.99
C VAL A 101 -2.19 4.72 11.37
N THR A 102 -2.54 3.44 11.52
CA THR A 102 -2.34 2.68 12.76
C THR A 102 -1.54 1.40 12.46
N PRO A 103 -0.96 0.73 13.46
CA PRO A 103 -0.25 -0.51 13.24
C PRO A 103 -1.07 -1.57 12.50
N GLY A 104 -2.35 -1.74 12.86
CA GLY A 104 -3.27 -2.71 12.21
C GLY A 104 -3.76 -2.29 10.82
N LEU A 105 -3.70 -0.99 10.47
CA LEU A 105 -4.16 -0.45 9.19
C LEU A 105 -3.01 0.03 8.28
N ALA A 106 -1.78 -0.33 8.58
CA ALA A 106 -0.65 0.05 7.74
C ALA A 106 -0.72 -0.65 6.37
N THR A 107 -0.59 0.15 5.30
CA THR A 107 -0.53 -0.32 3.91
C THR A 107 0.81 0.02 3.23
N ILE A 108 1.75 0.59 3.99
CA ILE A 108 3.02 1.12 3.49
C ILE A 108 4.06 -0.01 3.45
N ASP A 109 4.69 -0.23 2.31
CA ASP A 109 5.67 -1.31 2.10
C ASP A 109 6.81 -1.29 3.15
N GLY A 110 7.24 -0.12 3.62
CA GLY A 110 8.26 0.02 4.66
C GLY A 110 7.84 -0.48 6.06
N VAL A 111 6.53 -0.66 6.32
CA VAL A 111 5.99 -1.22 7.57
C VAL A 111 5.77 -2.71 7.46
N LEU A 112 5.20 -3.15 6.35
CA LEU A 112 4.73 -4.50 6.13
C LEU A 112 5.89 -5.49 5.90
N ASN A 113 5.81 -6.66 6.54
CA ASN A 113 6.62 -7.80 6.14
C ASN A 113 6.01 -8.40 4.86
N PRO A 114 6.79 -8.59 3.77
CA PRO A 114 6.26 -9.14 2.53
C PRO A 114 5.60 -10.51 2.70
N LYS A 115 6.20 -11.41 3.47
CA LYS A 115 5.75 -12.78 3.72
C LYS A 115 4.90 -12.95 4.98
N ALA A 116 4.33 -11.87 5.52
CA ALA A 116 3.40 -11.93 6.67
C ALA A 116 2.18 -11.05 6.43
N ASN A 117 1.03 -11.48 6.93
CA ASN A 117 -0.15 -10.65 7.01
C ASN A 117 0.01 -9.60 8.11
N ASN A 118 -0.72 -8.48 7.97
CA ASN A 118 -0.80 -7.44 8.98
C ASN A 118 -2.26 -7.31 9.44
N PHE A 119 -2.63 -8.10 10.45
CA PHE A 119 -4.02 -8.15 10.89
C PHE A 119 -4.37 -7.05 11.89
N LEU A 120 -5.47 -6.34 11.60
CA LEU A 120 -6.29 -5.69 12.58
C LEU A 120 -7.31 -6.70 13.08
N ALA A 121 -7.43 -6.88 14.39
CA ALA A 121 -8.48 -7.71 14.97
C ALA A 121 -9.53 -6.88 15.72
N SER A 122 -10.72 -7.44 15.87
CA SER A 122 -11.73 -6.95 16.82
C SER A 122 -12.27 -8.11 17.63
N VAL A 123 -12.49 -7.89 18.93
CA VAL A 123 -13.04 -8.90 19.84
C VAL A 123 -14.29 -8.37 20.52
N TYR A 124 -15.37 -9.12 20.40
CA TYR A 124 -16.64 -8.87 21.08
C TYR A 124 -16.92 -9.91 22.16
N LEU A 125 -17.12 -9.45 23.40
CA LEU A 125 -17.42 -10.30 24.56
C LEU A 125 -18.94 -10.39 24.75
N GLY A 126 -19.60 -11.22 23.93
CA GLY A 126 -21.03 -11.52 23.96
C GLY A 126 -21.36 -12.82 24.70
N ASN A 127 -22.41 -13.53 24.26
CA ASN A 127 -22.77 -14.86 24.77
C ASN A 127 -21.69 -15.90 24.44
N ASN A 128 -21.23 -15.89 23.18
CA ASN A 128 -19.92 -16.42 22.78
C ASN A 128 -18.91 -15.27 22.69
N ILE A 129 -17.66 -15.57 22.39
CA ILE A 129 -16.69 -14.53 22.04
C ILE A 129 -16.59 -14.47 20.52
N GLY A 130 -16.99 -13.34 19.95
CA GLY A 130 -16.82 -13.06 18.53
C GLY A 130 -15.45 -12.46 18.25
N VAL A 131 -14.80 -12.89 17.18
CA VAL A 131 -13.53 -12.33 16.72
C VAL A 131 -13.54 -12.18 15.21
N SER A 132 -12.95 -11.09 14.74
CA SER A 132 -12.71 -10.85 13.32
C SER A 132 -11.29 -10.35 13.09
N PHE A 133 -10.74 -10.67 11.93
CA PHE A 133 -9.39 -10.28 11.49
C PHE A 133 -9.49 -9.69 10.09
N LEU A 134 -8.89 -8.53 9.90
CA LEU A 134 -8.78 -7.87 8.60
C LEU A 134 -7.32 -7.53 8.29
N ASP A 135 -6.81 -8.00 7.17
CA ASP A 135 -5.60 -7.46 6.56
C ASP A 135 -6.00 -6.50 5.43
N ILE A 136 -5.95 -5.20 5.71
CA ILE A 136 -6.32 -4.15 4.73
C ILE A 136 -5.37 -4.13 3.53
N SER A 137 -4.13 -4.63 3.67
CA SER A 137 -3.16 -4.64 2.58
C SER A 137 -3.45 -5.70 1.53
N THR A 138 -4.20 -6.75 1.88
CA THR A 138 -4.58 -7.85 0.99
C THR A 138 -6.08 -7.92 0.72
N GLY A 139 -6.90 -7.32 1.59
CA GLY A 139 -8.35 -7.40 1.57
C GLY A 139 -8.91 -8.68 2.19
N GLU A 140 -8.09 -9.43 2.91
CA GLU A 140 -8.53 -10.65 3.59
C GLU A 140 -9.31 -10.31 4.86
N PHE A 141 -10.56 -10.78 4.94
CA PHE A 141 -11.45 -10.55 6.06
C PHE A 141 -11.99 -11.89 6.60
N LEU A 142 -11.61 -12.21 7.83
CA LEU A 142 -11.92 -13.48 8.48
C LEU A 142 -12.77 -13.25 9.73
N ILE A 143 -13.64 -14.22 10.05
CA ILE A 143 -14.56 -14.15 11.17
C ILE A 143 -14.68 -15.50 11.87
N ALA A 144 -14.77 -15.48 13.19
CA ALA A 144 -15.05 -16.66 14.01
C ALA A 144 -15.83 -16.28 15.27
N GLU A 145 -16.45 -17.26 15.91
CA GLU A 145 -16.97 -17.13 17.27
C GLU A 145 -16.84 -18.46 18.02
N GLY A 146 -16.70 -18.40 19.33
CA GLY A 146 -16.60 -19.60 20.15
C GLY A 146 -16.22 -19.33 21.60
N SER A 147 -15.65 -20.36 22.25
CA SER A 147 -15.15 -20.26 23.62
C SER A 147 -13.92 -19.35 23.73
N ILE A 148 -13.63 -18.91 24.96
CA ILE A 148 -12.46 -18.10 25.25
C ILE A 148 -11.16 -18.77 24.79
N ASP A 149 -11.00 -20.07 25.02
CA ASP A 149 -9.79 -20.83 24.64
C ASP A 149 -9.62 -20.90 23.12
N TYR A 150 -10.74 -21.00 22.39
CA TYR A 150 -10.70 -20.99 20.93
C TYR A 150 -10.28 -19.64 20.39
N VAL A 151 -10.88 -18.55 20.89
CA VAL A 151 -10.54 -17.19 20.44
C VAL A 151 -9.10 -16.82 20.85
N LYS A 152 -8.66 -17.26 22.05
CA LYS A 152 -7.27 -17.09 22.47
C LYS A 152 -6.28 -17.73 21.50
N LYS A 153 -6.54 -18.99 21.10
CA LYS A 153 -5.71 -19.67 20.07
C LYS A 153 -5.71 -18.92 18.74
N LEU A 154 -6.85 -18.39 18.31
CA LEU A 154 -6.92 -17.57 17.10
C LEU A 154 -6.06 -16.31 17.20
N LEU A 155 -6.16 -15.56 18.30
CA LEU A 155 -5.33 -14.36 18.52
C LEU A 155 -3.83 -14.69 18.55
N GLU A 156 -3.44 -15.80 19.18
CA GLU A 156 -2.05 -16.27 19.21
C GLU A 156 -1.54 -16.74 17.85
N ASN A 157 -2.39 -17.37 17.03
CA ASN A 157 -2.02 -17.86 15.70
C ASN A 157 -1.98 -16.78 14.62
N PHE A 158 -2.86 -15.78 14.70
CA PHE A 158 -2.94 -14.69 13.73
C PHE A 158 -2.07 -13.48 14.11
N ASP A 159 -1.66 -13.39 15.37
CA ASP A 159 -0.77 -12.35 15.92
C ASP A 159 -1.11 -10.93 15.42
N PRO A 160 -2.32 -10.41 15.72
CA PRO A 160 -2.76 -9.14 15.19
C PRO A 160 -1.93 -7.97 15.73
N SER A 161 -1.59 -7.05 14.84
CA SER A 161 -0.82 -5.84 15.17
C SER A 161 -1.61 -4.83 16.02
N GLU A 162 -2.94 -4.94 16.02
CA GLU A 162 -3.86 -4.09 16.79
C GLU A 162 -5.16 -4.82 17.05
N ILE A 163 -5.72 -4.69 18.27
CA ILE A 163 -7.02 -5.29 18.63
C ILE A 163 -7.99 -4.20 19.09
N LEU A 164 -9.17 -4.19 18.48
CA LEU A 164 -10.28 -3.32 18.83
C LEU A 164 -11.16 -4.00 19.89
N ILE A 165 -11.48 -3.31 20.95
CA ILE A 165 -12.40 -3.77 22.00
C ILE A 165 -13.29 -2.63 22.49
N SER A 166 -14.45 -2.98 23.06
CA SER A 166 -15.35 -2.01 23.71
C SER A 166 -14.70 -1.44 24.97
N LYS A 167 -14.84 -0.12 25.19
CA LYS A 167 -14.32 0.59 26.36
C LYS A 167 -14.80 -0.03 27.68
N GLN A 168 -16.08 -0.34 27.79
CA GLN A 168 -16.66 -0.91 29.02
C GLN A 168 -16.15 -2.32 29.30
N LYS A 169 -15.75 -3.06 28.27
CA LYS A 169 -15.25 -4.44 28.40
C LYS A 169 -13.75 -4.56 28.61
N LYS A 170 -13.02 -3.43 28.77
CA LYS A 170 -11.57 -3.40 28.94
C LYS A 170 -11.07 -4.33 30.05
N LEU A 171 -11.59 -4.20 31.26
CA LEU A 171 -11.16 -5.01 32.40
C LEU A 171 -11.49 -6.50 32.20
N ASN A 172 -12.65 -6.80 31.64
CA ASN A 172 -13.07 -8.16 31.33
C ASN A 172 -12.17 -8.79 30.25
N PHE A 173 -11.75 -8.02 29.24
CA PHE A 173 -10.81 -8.50 28.23
C PHE A 173 -9.44 -8.79 28.88
N LEU A 174 -8.88 -7.84 29.61
CA LEU A 174 -7.57 -7.97 30.25
C LEU A 174 -7.49 -9.11 31.28
N SER A 175 -8.60 -9.47 31.93
CA SER A 175 -8.67 -10.63 32.84
C SER A 175 -8.68 -11.98 32.13
N LYS A 176 -9.10 -12.02 30.86
CA LYS A 176 -9.26 -13.24 30.06
C LYS A 176 -8.12 -13.49 29.08
N PHE A 177 -7.49 -12.42 28.57
CA PHE A 177 -6.45 -12.46 27.56
C PHE A 177 -5.17 -11.83 28.09
N ASN A 178 -4.01 -12.31 27.65
CA ASN A 178 -2.71 -11.77 28.07
C ASN A 178 -2.52 -10.32 27.59
N ASN A 179 -1.75 -9.53 28.35
CA ASN A 179 -1.57 -8.09 28.14
C ASN A 179 -0.59 -7.69 27.02
N ASN A 180 -0.18 -8.61 26.17
CA ASN A 180 0.88 -8.35 25.16
C ASN A 180 0.35 -7.75 23.85
N PHE A 181 -0.96 -7.54 23.73
CA PHE A 181 -1.56 -7.00 22.52
C PHE A 181 -1.66 -5.48 22.57
N GLN A 182 -1.49 -4.84 21.42
CA GLN A 182 -1.78 -3.43 21.27
C GLN A 182 -3.31 -3.23 21.15
N LEU A 183 -3.90 -2.63 22.20
CA LEU A 183 -5.35 -2.47 22.30
C LEU A 183 -5.80 -1.07 21.90
N PHE A 184 -6.90 -1.00 21.19
CA PHE A 184 -7.64 0.23 20.95
C PHE A 184 -9.10 0.09 21.39
N PHE A 185 -9.65 1.16 21.97
CA PHE A 185 -10.95 1.14 22.62
C PHE A 185 -11.97 1.93 21.82
N LEU A 186 -13.04 1.24 21.39
CA LEU A 186 -14.18 1.86 20.73
C LEU A 186 -15.35 2.05 21.72
N GLU A 187 -16.25 2.97 21.38
CA GLU A 187 -17.49 3.17 22.13
C GLU A 187 -18.41 1.94 22.01
N ASP A 188 -19.18 1.65 23.08
CA ASP A 188 -19.95 0.41 23.17
C ASP A 188 -21.06 0.27 22.13
N TRP A 189 -21.63 1.39 21.67
CA TRP A 189 -22.67 1.38 20.65
C TRP A 189 -22.19 0.80 19.30
N VAL A 190 -20.89 0.84 19.02
CA VAL A 190 -20.27 0.25 17.82
C VAL A 190 -20.45 -1.26 17.81
N TYR A 191 -20.56 -1.89 18.97
CA TYR A 191 -20.71 -3.33 19.16
C TYR A 191 -22.19 -3.77 19.25
N GLN A 192 -23.09 -3.07 18.55
CA GLN A 192 -24.48 -3.45 18.42
C GLN A 192 -24.71 -4.29 17.15
N TYR A 193 -25.51 -5.34 17.26
CA TYR A 193 -25.74 -6.29 16.18
C TYR A 193 -26.34 -5.65 14.93
N ASP A 194 -27.39 -4.84 15.09
CA ASP A 194 -28.09 -4.21 13.97
C ASP A 194 -27.18 -3.23 13.22
N PHE A 195 -26.39 -2.44 13.96
CA PHE A 195 -25.36 -1.56 13.38
C PHE A 195 -24.31 -2.34 12.58
N ALA A 196 -23.83 -3.46 13.14
CA ALA A 196 -22.83 -4.30 12.48
C ALA A 196 -23.36 -4.89 11.17
N ILE A 197 -24.59 -5.44 11.18
CA ILE A 197 -25.23 -6.00 9.99
C ILE A 197 -25.45 -4.93 8.92
N GLU A 198 -25.97 -3.77 9.29
CA GLU A 198 -26.18 -2.65 8.36
C GLU A 198 -24.85 -2.23 7.71
N SER A 199 -23.81 -2.03 8.51
CA SER A 199 -22.48 -1.63 8.05
C SER A 199 -21.89 -2.65 7.07
N LEU A 200 -21.95 -3.94 7.38
CA LEU A 200 -21.46 -5.01 6.52
C LEU A 200 -22.29 -5.16 5.23
N CYS A 201 -23.63 -5.12 5.34
CA CYS A 201 -24.50 -5.20 4.17
C CYS A 201 -24.30 -4.03 3.21
N ASN A 202 -24.11 -2.83 3.73
CA ASN A 202 -23.80 -1.64 2.94
C ASN A 202 -22.46 -1.77 2.23
N HIS A 203 -21.41 -2.25 2.93
CA HIS A 203 -20.09 -2.45 2.33
C HIS A 203 -20.12 -3.48 1.20
N PHE A 204 -20.73 -4.64 1.41
CA PHE A 204 -20.80 -5.71 0.40
C PHE A 204 -21.90 -5.49 -0.65
N ASN A 205 -22.66 -4.41 -0.55
CA ASN A 205 -23.80 -4.09 -1.43
C ASN A 205 -24.78 -5.27 -1.54
N THR A 206 -25.20 -5.81 -0.39
CA THR A 206 -26.08 -6.99 -0.29
C THR A 206 -27.19 -6.75 0.72
N LYS A 207 -28.33 -7.43 0.53
CA LYS A 207 -29.46 -7.38 1.48
C LYS A 207 -29.28 -8.33 2.67
N SER A 208 -28.40 -9.33 2.56
CA SER A 208 -28.12 -10.28 3.64
C SER A 208 -26.74 -10.90 3.48
N LEU A 209 -26.16 -11.37 4.59
CA LEU A 209 -24.85 -12.00 4.62
C LEU A 209 -24.90 -13.53 4.42
N LYS A 210 -26.07 -14.10 4.04
CA LYS A 210 -26.25 -15.54 3.77
C LYS A 210 -25.29 -16.08 2.72
N GLY A 211 -25.05 -15.31 1.66
CA GLY A 211 -24.15 -15.69 0.56
C GLY A 211 -22.70 -15.91 0.99
N PHE A 212 -22.30 -15.35 2.13
CA PHE A 212 -20.95 -15.54 2.70
C PHE A 212 -20.86 -16.71 3.71
N GLY A 213 -22.01 -17.33 4.08
CA GLY A 213 -22.05 -18.44 5.03
C GLY A 213 -21.74 -18.06 6.49
N VAL A 214 -21.82 -16.77 6.84
CA VAL A 214 -21.45 -16.23 8.17
C VAL A 214 -22.64 -15.84 9.03
N GLU A 215 -23.87 -15.94 8.55
CA GLU A 215 -25.09 -15.43 9.20
C GLU A 215 -25.32 -15.98 10.62
N LYS A 216 -24.86 -17.21 10.88
CA LYS A 216 -25.01 -17.86 12.19
C LYS A 216 -24.03 -17.34 13.25
N LEU A 217 -22.97 -16.65 12.85
CA LEU A 217 -21.91 -16.15 13.73
C LEU A 217 -22.26 -14.74 14.24
N LYS A 218 -23.29 -14.64 15.10
CA LYS A 218 -23.82 -13.33 15.52
C LYS A 218 -22.78 -12.47 16.23
N ASP A 219 -22.07 -13.03 17.21
CA ASP A 219 -21.06 -12.31 17.98
C ASP A 219 -19.82 -12.00 17.12
N GLY A 220 -19.50 -12.90 16.18
CA GLY A 220 -18.48 -12.67 15.17
C GLY A 220 -18.84 -11.52 14.22
N LEU A 221 -20.09 -11.42 13.78
CA LEU A 221 -20.56 -10.32 12.92
C LEU A 221 -20.50 -8.97 13.63
N VAL A 222 -20.81 -8.93 14.94
CA VAL A 222 -20.65 -7.72 15.75
C VAL A 222 -19.19 -7.26 15.76
N SER A 223 -18.23 -8.18 15.95
CA SER A 223 -16.80 -7.85 15.90
C SER A 223 -16.37 -7.35 14.52
N ALA A 224 -16.90 -7.93 13.44
CA ALA A 224 -16.61 -7.51 12.08
C ALA A 224 -17.18 -6.11 11.76
N GLY A 225 -18.38 -5.79 12.26
CA GLY A 225 -18.97 -4.45 12.15
C GLY A 225 -18.13 -3.38 12.81
N ALA A 226 -17.50 -3.68 13.95
CA ALA A 226 -16.60 -2.77 14.64
C ALA A 226 -15.34 -2.45 13.80
N ILE A 227 -14.79 -3.41 13.06
CA ILE A 227 -13.71 -3.16 12.09
C ILE A 227 -14.19 -2.20 11.00
N MET A 228 -15.37 -2.42 10.42
CA MET A 228 -15.90 -1.54 9.37
C MET A 228 -16.11 -0.11 9.87
N HIS A 229 -16.60 0.06 11.09
CA HIS A 229 -16.70 1.37 11.73
C HIS A 229 -15.33 2.04 11.87
N TYR A 230 -14.35 1.30 12.39
CA TYR A 230 -12.98 1.81 12.59
C TYR A 230 -12.31 2.24 11.29
N LEU A 231 -12.53 1.52 10.18
CA LEU A 231 -12.06 1.94 8.85
C LEU A 231 -12.65 3.30 8.45
N ASN A 232 -13.92 3.54 8.72
CA ASN A 232 -14.56 4.82 8.43
C ASN A 232 -14.01 5.96 9.32
N GLU A 233 -13.83 5.72 10.62
CA GLU A 233 -13.22 6.70 11.53
C GLU A 233 -11.80 7.07 11.13
N THR A 234 -11.04 6.11 10.62
CA THR A 234 -9.64 6.30 10.21
C THR A 234 -9.49 6.81 8.78
N GLN A 235 -10.59 7.24 8.14
CA GLN A 235 -10.65 7.80 6.78
C GLN A 235 -10.29 6.80 5.66
N HIS A 236 -10.40 5.50 5.91
CA HIS A 236 -10.22 4.46 4.91
C HIS A 236 -11.54 4.21 4.16
N GLN A 237 -11.91 5.11 3.25
CA GLN A 237 -13.20 5.03 2.53
C GLN A 237 -13.13 4.15 1.27
N LYS A 238 -11.95 4.03 0.65
CA LYS A 238 -11.76 3.25 -0.58
C LYS A 238 -11.27 1.83 -0.24
N ILE A 239 -12.20 0.95 0.10
CA ILE A 239 -11.93 -0.42 0.55
C ILE A 239 -12.60 -1.50 -0.32
N ASN A 240 -12.80 -1.21 -1.61
CA ASN A 240 -13.48 -2.10 -2.57
C ASN A 240 -12.77 -3.44 -2.80
N HIS A 241 -11.51 -3.58 -2.35
CA HIS A 241 -10.77 -4.84 -2.40
C HIS A 241 -11.16 -5.82 -1.27
N ILE A 242 -11.86 -5.36 -0.24
CA ILE A 242 -12.48 -6.26 0.75
C ILE A 242 -13.76 -6.80 0.11
N THR A 243 -13.62 -7.88 -0.68
CA THR A 243 -14.70 -8.39 -1.53
C THR A 243 -15.50 -9.51 -0.90
N SER A 244 -15.05 -10.05 0.22
CA SER A 244 -15.71 -11.16 0.94
C SER A 244 -15.34 -11.15 2.42
N ILE A 245 -16.19 -11.76 3.23
CA ILE A 245 -15.94 -12.12 4.61
C ILE A 245 -16.03 -13.65 4.73
N ASN A 246 -14.99 -14.27 5.29
CA ASN A 246 -14.88 -15.72 5.33
C ASN A 246 -14.90 -16.23 6.77
N ARG A 247 -15.65 -17.31 7.00
CA ARG A 247 -15.65 -18.01 8.27
C ARG A 247 -14.35 -18.81 8.45
N ILE A 248 -13.78 -18.79 9.66
CA ILE A 248 -12.75 -19.76 10.07
C ILE A 248 -13.49 -21.00 10.63
N PRO A 249 -13.53 -22.13 9.91
CA PRO A 249 -14.24 -23.33 10.36
C PRO A 249 -13.44 -24.00 11.47
N LYS A 250 -14.06 -24.14 12.66
CA LYS A 250 -13.38 -24.70 13.85
C LYS A 250 -12.99 -26.17 13.66
N ASP A 251 -13.81 -26.94 12.96
CA ASP A 251 -13.67 -28.40 12.87
C ASP A 251 -12.72 -28.85 11.75
N ASP A 252 -12.31 -27.96 10.83
CA ASP A 252 -11.50 -28.29 9.66
C ASP A 252 -10.00 -28.26 9.93
N TYR A 253 -9.58 -27.76 11.12
CA TYR A 253 -8.18 -27.54 11.45
C TYR A 253 -7.74 -28.23 12.74
N ILE A 254 -6.45 -28.55 12.82
CA ILE A 254 -5.76 -28.91 14.07
C ILE A 254 -5.41 -27.61 14.78
N TRP A 255 -5.90 -27.46 16.00
CA TRP A 255 -5.69 -26.25 16.79
C TRP A 255 -4.49 -26.43 17.72
N MET A 256 -3.45 -25.66 17.49
CA MET A 256 -2.30 -25.53 18.36
C MET A 256 -2.45 -24.25 19.20
N ASP A 257 -2.12 -24.32 20.48
CA ASP A 257 -2.00 -23.12 21.32
C ASP A 257 -0.62 -22.48 21.18
N GLY A 258 -0.46 -21.26 21.67
CA GLY A 258 0.79 -20.53 21.59
C GLY A 258 1.96 -21.22 22.28
N PHE A 259 1.69 -22.02 23.36
CA PHE A 259 2.70 -22.83 24.02
C PHE A 259 3.22 -23.93 23.09
N THR A 260 2.33 -24.67 22.44
CA THR A 260 2.67 -25.71 21.45
C THR A 260 3.46 -25.14 20.29
N ILE A 261 2.99 -24.02 19.70
CA ILE A 261 3.66 -23.35 18.58
C ILE A 261 5.08 -22.93 18.97
N LYS A 262 5.24 -22.37 20.16
CA LYS A 262 6.53 -21.92 20.66
C LYS A 262 7.48 -23.11 20.93
N ASN A 263 7.00 -24.15 21.63
CA ASN A 263 7.84 -25.28 22.00
C ASN A 263 8.24 -26.18 20.84
N LEU A 264 7.40 -26.25 19.80
CA LEU A 264 7.74 -26.92 18.54
C LEU A 264 8.58 -26.05 17.60
N GLU A 265 8.93 -24.83 18.02
CA GLU A 265 9.70 -23.87 17.22
C GLU A 265 9.14 -23.71 15.78
N ILE A 266 7.82 -23.56 15.67
CA ILE A 266 7.15 -23.54 14.35
C ILE A 266 7.53 -22.30 13.56
N PHE A 267 7.46 -21.11 14.17
CA PHE A 267 7.72 -19.83 13.50
C PHE A 267 9.01 -19.16 13.94
N HIS A 268 9.52 -19.47 15.13
CA HIS A 268 10.72 -18.85 15.69
C HIS A 268 11.53 -19.89 16.48
N SER A 269 12.85 -19.87 16.32
CA SER A 269 13.74 -20.71 17.12
C SER A 269 14.06 -20.03 18.46
N PHE A 270 14.27 -20.83 19.51
CA PHE A 270 14.78 -20.36 20.80
C PHE A 270 16.25 -19.93 20.74
N SER A 271 17.02 -20.57 19.87
CA SER A 271 18.44 -20.27 19.67
C SER A 271 18.62 -19.28 18.53
N ARG A 272 19.58 -18.35 18.67
CA ARG A 272 19.95 -17.41 17.59
C ARG A 272 20.47 -18.13 16.33
N GLU A 273 21.08 -19.29 16.49
CA GLU A 273 21.63 -20.13 15.39
C GLU A 273 20.66 -21.24 14.99
N GLY A 274 19.57 -21.42 15.72
CA GLY A 274 18.55 -22.41 15.45
C GLY A 274 17.69 -22.04 14.25
N LYS A 275 17.06 -23.06 13.66
CA LYS A 275 16.11 -22.91 12.57
C LYS A 275 14.74 -23.37 13.01
N SER A 276 13.73 -22.55 12.81
CA SER A 276 12.34 -22.94 13.02
C SER A 276 11.85 -23.86 11.89
N LEU A 277 10.70 -24.50 12.10
CA LEU A 277 10.07 -25.30 11.04
C LEU A 277 9.86 -24.48 9.76
N ILE A 278 9.35 -23.26 9.89
CA ILE A 278 9.08 -22.41 8.73
C ILE A 278 10.37 -22.03 7.98
N ASP A 279 11.50 -21.84 8.67
CA ASP A 279 12.78 -21.52 8.03
C ASP A 279 13.29 -22.68 7.15
N VAL A 280 12.91 -23.91 7.47
CA VAL A 280 13.29 -25.10 6.70
C VAL A 280 12.38 -25.30 5.48
N ILE A 281 11.06 -25.14 5.66
CA ILE A 281 10.08 -25.49 4.64
C ILE A 281 9.69 -24.32 3.72
N ASP A 282 10.00 -23.05 4.10
CA ASP A 282 9.67 -21.89 3.26
C ASP A 282 10.72 -21.67 2.16
N LYS A 283 10.46 -22.28 1.02
CA LYS A 283 11.15 -22.03 -0.26
C LYS A 283 10.24 -21.25 -1.22
N THR A 284 9.18 -20.62 -0.70
CA THR A 284 8.28 -19.82 -1.54
C THR A 284 9.00 -18.62 -2.15
N ILE A 285 8.68 -18.33 -3.38
CA ILE A 285 9.29 -17.27 -4.18
C ILE A 285 8.48 -15.98 -4.03
N SER A 286 7.14 -16.09 -4.08
CA SER A 286 6.25 -14.95 -4.00
C SER A 286 5.90 -14.58 -2.55
N PRO A 287 5.69 -13.26 -2.26
CA PRO A 287 5.17 -12.83 -0.95
C PRO A 287 3.85 -13.50 -0.57
N MET A 288 2.95 -13.67 -1.54
CA MET A 288 1.65 -14.31 -1.37
C MET A 288 1.78 -15.78 -0.95
N GLY A 289 2.70 -16.51 -1.58
CA GLY A 289 3.01 -17.89 -1.23
C GLY A 289 3.52 -17.99 0.21
N GLY A 290 4.43 -17.11 0.63
CA GLY A 290 4.94 -17.09 2.01
C GLY A 290 3.83 -16.82 3.04
N ARG A 291 2.89 -15.90 2.76
CA ARG A 291 1.72 -15.66 3.62
C ARG A 291 0.83 -16.89 3.72
N LEU A 292 0.52 -17.51 2.59
CA LEU A 292 -0.31 -18.70 2.55
C LEU A 292 0.35 -19.89 3.25
N LEU A 293 1.66 -20.09 3.06
CA LEU A 293 2.42 -21.16 3.71
C LEU A 293 2.37 -21.03 5.24
N LYS A 294 2.63 -19.83 5.76
CA LYS A 294 2.52 -19.57 7.21
C LYS A 294 1.13 -19.89 7.74
N ARG A 295 0.07 -19.54 7.00
CA ARG A 295 -1.30 -19.88 7.37
C ARG A 295 -1.54 -21.40 7.38
N TRP A 296 -1.05 -22.12 6.37
CA TRP A 296 -1.21 -23.58 6.32
C TRP A 296 -0.48 -24.28 7.46
N VAL A 297 0.65 -23.71 7.90
CA VAL A 297 1.40 -24.22 9.05
C VAL A 297 0.70 -23.85 10.37
N ALA A 298 0.16 -22.63 10.50
CA ALA A 298 -0.58 -22.20 11.69
C ALA A 298 -1.90 -22.98 11.87
N LEU A 299 -2.56 -23.32 10.76
CA LEU A 299 -3.87 -23.98 10.71
C LEU A 299 -3.80 -25.26 9.85
N PRO A 300 -3.17 -26.33 10.33
CA PRO A 300 -3.09 -27.58 9.58
C PRO A 300 -4.47 -28.20 9.37
N SER A 301 -4.76 -28.57 8.12
CA SER A 301 -6.06 -29.13 7.76
C SER A 301 -6.25 -30.54 8.28
N LYS A 302 -7.47 -30.88 8.72
CA LYS A 302 -7.92 -32.25 9.03
C LYS A 302 -8.57 -32.95 7.84
N ASN A 303 -8.86 -32.22 6.77
CA ASN A 303 -9.57 -32.78 5.61
C ASN A 303 -8.64 -33.71 4.79
N ILE A 304 -8.80 -35.00 4.96
CA ILE A 304 -7.99 -36.03 4.32
C ILE A 304 -8.00 -35.93 2.80
N LYS A 305 -9.16 -35.64 2.19
CA LYS A 305 -9.26 -35.48 0.74
C LYS A 305 -8.40 -34.30 0.25
N LEU A 306 -8.43 -33.19 0.99
CA LEU A 306 -7.62 -32.02 0.69
C LEU A 306 -6.13 -32.33 0.85
N ILE A 307 -5.74 -33.00 1.95
CA ILE A 307 -4.35 -33.39 2.22
C ILE A 307 -3.84 -34.31 1.11
N ARG A 308 -4.57 -35.37 0.77
CA ARG A 308 -4.20 -36.29 -0.32
C ARG A 308 -4.06 -35.59 -1.67
N ASN A 309 -4.96 -34.67 -1.99
CA ASN A 309 -4.88 -33.87 -3.23
C ASN A 309 -3.62 -33.00 -3.25
N ARG A 310 -3.26 -32.38 -2.12
CA ARG A 310 -2.00 -31.62 -1.99
C ARG A 310 -0.79 -32.51 -2.16
N HIS A 311 -0.75 -33.69 -1.52
CA HIS A 311 0.32 -34.68 -1.67
C HIS A 311 0.49 -35.10 -3.13
N LEU A 312 -0.60 -35.46 -3.83
CA LEU A 312 -0.56 -35.83 -5.25
C LEU A 312 -0.03 -34.71 -6.14
N THR A 313 -0.35 -33.46 -5.80
CA THR A 313 0.16 -32.28 -6.53
C THR A 313 1.65 -32.11 -6.31
N VAL A 314 2.12 -32.21 -5.07
CA VAL A 314 3.55 -32.14 -4.72
C VAL A 314 4.32 -33.29 -5.39
N LYS A 315 3.81 -34.52 -5.32
CA LYS A 315 4.40 -35.70 -5.99
C LYS A 315 4.55 -35.44 -7.51
N TYR A 316 3.49 -34.93 -8.16
CA TYR A 316 3.57 -34.62 -9.60
C TYR A 316 4.71 -33.64 -9.90
N LEU A 317 4.91 -32.62 -9.06
CA LEU A 317 5.99 -31.63 -9.24
C LEU A 317 7.38 -32.23 -9.00
N ILE A 318 7.51 -33.17 -8.05
CA ILE A 318 8.77 -33.92 -7.82
C ILE A 318 9.10 -34.80 -9.03
N ASP A 319 8.11 -35.53 -9.56
CA ASP A 319 8.27 -36.44 -10.70
C ASP A 319 8.50 -35.68 -12.03
N ASN A 320 8.18 -34.36 -12.10
CA ASN A 320 8.28 -33.53 -13.30
C ASN A 320 9.09 -32.27 -13.04
N GLU A 321 10.41 -32.43 -12.94
CA GLU A 321 11.35 -31.33 -12.61
C GLU A 321 11.27 -30.13 -13.56
N THR A 322 11.07 -30.39 -14.85
CA THR A 322 10.90 -29.32 -15.86
C THR A 322 9.65 -28.48 -15.60
N ALA A 323 8.56 -29.10 -15.12
CA ALA A 323 7.36 -28.38 -14.74
C ALA A 323 7.58 -27.55 -13.48
N LEU A 324 8.26 -28.12 -12.48
CA LEU A 324 8.61 -27.40 -11.24
C LEU A 324 9.46 -26.17 -11.54
N SER A 325 10.57 -26.33 -12.27
CA SER A 325 11.45 -25.21 -12.63
C SER A 325 10.74 -24.13 -13.42
N SER A 326 9.93 -24.52 -14.43
CA SER A 326 9.17 -23.54 -15.22
C SER A 326 8.12 -22.78 -14.40
N ILE A 327 7.44 -23.43 -13.45
CA ILE A 327 6.53 -22.74 -12.53
C ILE A 327 7.30 -21.74 -11.67
N GLN A 328 8.42 -22.14 -11.09
CA GLN A 328 9.25 -21.28 -10.23
C GLN A 328 9.80 -20.07 -10.99
N GLU A 329 10.29 -20.25 -12.21
CA GLU A 329 10.78 -19.15 -13.06
C GLU A 329 9.69 -18.13 -13.36
N ASN A 330 8.50 -18.57 -13.72
CA ASN A 330 7.40 -17.66 -13.99
C ASN A 330 6.87 -16.97 -12.71
N ILE A 331 6.87 -17.66 -11.56
CA ILE A 331 6.47 -17.02 -10.28
C ILE A 331 7.44 -15.90 -9.88
N LYS A 332 8.74 -15.99 -10.22
CA LYS A 332 9.70 -14.90 -9.97
C LYS A 332 9.32 -13.59 -10.66
N GLU A 333 8.67 -13.68 -11.83
CA GLU A 333 8.21 -12.52 -12.58
C GLU A 333 6.88 -11.95 -12.03
N ILE A 334 6.23 -12.67 -11.11
CA ILE A 334 4.96 -12.25 -10.53
C ILE A 334 5.21 -11.49 -9.24
N GLY A 335 4.85 -10.21 -9.24
CA GLY A 335 4.86 -9.37 -8.02
C GLY A 335 3.73 -9.74 -7.05
N ASP A 336 3.63 -9.00 -5.97
CA ASP A 336 2.57 -9.19 -4.95
C ASP A 336 1.20 -8.73 -5.48
N LEU A 337 0.50 -9.62 -6.19
CA LEU A 337 -0.80 -9.33 -6.81
C LEU A 337 -1.86 -8.91 -5.78
N GLU A 338 -1.83 -9.46 -4.57
CA GLU A 338 -2.79 -9.11 -3.51
C GLU A 338 -2.60 -7.64 -3.11
N ARG A 339 -1.37 -7.22 -2.81
CA ARG A 339 -1.08 -5.85 -2.41
C ARG A 339 -1.17 -4.85 -3.56
N LEU A 340 -0.77 -5.25 -4.77
CA LEU A 340 -0.92 -4.40 -5.95
C LEU A 340 -2.39 -4.09 -6.25
N ILE A 341 -3.26 -5.10 -6.22
CA ILE A 341 -4.68 -4.86 -6.51
C ILE A 341 -5.40 -4.11 -5.38
N SER A 342 -4.95 -4.26 -4.14
CA SER A 342 -5.43 -3.45 -3.01
C SER A 342 -5.03 -1.98 -3.15
N LYS A 343 -3.80 -1.69 -3.62
CA LYS A 343 -3.37 -0.32 -3.95
C LYS A 343 -4.20 0.28 -5.10
N VAL A 344 -4.64 -0.52 -6.08
CA VAL A 344 -5.61 -0.07 -7.09
C VAL A 344 -6.91 0.37 -6.43
N ALA A 345 -7.49 -0.48 -5.58
CA ALA A 345 -8.77 -0.21 -4.92
C ALA A 345 -8.74 1.05 -4.04
N THR A 346 -7.63 1.28 -3.33
CA THR A 346 -7.43 2.46 -2.48
C THR A 346 -7.04 3.71 -3.27
N GLY A 347 -6.71 3.57 -4.55
CA GLY A 347 -6.21 4.67 -5.40
C GLY A 347 -4.79 5.11 -5.07
N LYS A 348 -4.03 4.30 -4.31
CA LYS A 348 -2.63 4.58 -3.90
C LYS A 348 -1.59 3.95 -4.83
N ILE A 349 -2.00 3.24 -5.87
CA ILE A 349 -1.10 2.62 -6.84
C ILE A 349 -0.44 3.69 -7.72
N ASN A 350 0.84 3.53 -7.99
CA ASN A 350 1.58 4.41 -8.88
C ASN A 350 1.73 3.82 -10.30
N PRO A 351 2.13 4.62 -11.32
CA PRO A 351 2.21 4.14 -12.70
C PRO A 351 3.14 2.93 -12.88
N ARG A 352 4.29 2.89 -12.20
CA ARG A 352 5.24 1.77 -12.28
C ARG A 352 4.67 0.48 -11.67
N GLU A 353 3.93 0.59 -10.57
CA GLU A 353 3.23 -0.55 -9.97
C GLU A 353 2.11 -1.10 -10.87
N VAL A 354 1.42 -0.24 -11.62
CA VAL A 354 0.43 -0.70 -12.63
C VAL A 354 1.11 -1.48 -13.75
N ILE A 355 2.30 -1.05 -14.20
CA ILE A 355 3.09 -1.81 -15.18
C ILE A 355 3.55 -3.14 -14.59
N GLN A 356 4.01 -3.15 -13.34
CA GLN A 356 4.36 -4.38 -12.62
C GLN A 356 3.17 -5.35 -12.55
N LEU A 357 1.95 -4.85 -12.27
CA LEU A 357 0.73 -5.65 -12.30
C LEU A 357 0.47 -6.23 -13.70
N LYS A 358 0.63 -5.45 -14.77
CA LYS A 358 0.51 -5.93 -16.16
C LYS A 358 1.49 -7.06 -16.46
N ASN A 359 2.76 -6.90 -16.09
CA ASN A 359 3.81 -7.90 -16.32
C ASN A 359 3.55 -9.16 -15.50
N SER A 360 3.15 -9.03 -14.25
CA SER A 360 2.75 -10.15 -13.39
C SER A 360 1.59 -10.95 -13.97
N LEU A 361 0.57 -10.28 -14.52
CA LEU A 361 -0.55 -10.95 -15.20
C LEU A 361 -0.12 -11.63 -16.50
N ALA A 362 0.90 -11.11 -17.19
CA ALA A 362 1.47 -11.75 -18.37
C ALA A 362 2.17 -13.08 -18.02
N ALA A 363 2.90 -13.12 -16.91
CA ALA A 363 3.59 -14.32 -16.44
C ALA A 363 2.65 -15.46 -15.99
N ILE A 364 1.36 -15.18 -15.79
CA ILE A 364 0.35 -16.22 -15.51
C ILE A 364 0.07 -17.09 -16.74
N GLU A 365 0.20 -16.55 -17.95
CA GLU A 365 -0.18 -17.26 -19.18
C GLU A 365 0.66 -18.55 -19.42
N PRO A 366 2.00 -18.54 -19.33
CA PRO A 366 2.79 -19.76 -19.46
C PRO A 366 2.48 -20.77 -18.35
N ILE A 367 2.26 -20.33 -17.11
CA ILE A 367 1.84 -21.20 -15.98
C ILE A 367 0.52 -21.90 -16.35
N LYS A 368 -0.50 -21.14 -16.75
CA LYS A 368 -1.81 -21.67 -17.15
C LYS A 368 -1.68 -22.72 -18.25
N LYS A 369 -0.88 -22.48 -19.30
CA LYS A 369 -0.64 -23.41 -20.39
C LYS A 369 0.02 -24.70 -19.91
N LEU A 370 1.00 -24.60 -19.00
CA LEU A 370 1.69 -25.74 -18.42
C LEU A 370 0.75 -26.58 -17.57
N LEU A 371 -0.01 -25.96 -16.65
CA LEU A 371 -0.97 -26.65 -15.79
C LEU A 371 -2.05 -27.38 -16.59
N LYS A 372 -2.52 -26.78 -17.70
CA LYS A 372 -3.53 -27.40 -18.58
C LYS A 372 -3.05 -28.70 -19.19
N LYS A 373 -1.75 -28.82 -19.50
CA LYS A 373 -1.11 -30.05 -20.06
C LYS A 373 -0.84 -31.12 -18.99
N SER A 374 -0.90 -30.79 -17.71
CA SER A 374 -0.64 -31.70 -16.60
C SER A 374 -1.61 -32.89 -16.62
N LYS A 375 -1.14 -34.07 -16.17
CA LYS A 375 -1.99 -35.25 -15.93
C LYS A 375 -2.74 -35.16 -14.60
N ALA A 376 -2.26 -34.34 -13.66
CA ALA A 376 -2.86 -34.17 -12.32
C ALA A 376 -4.17 -33.37 -12.43
N LYS A 377 -5.27 -33.94 -11.92
CA LYS A 377 -6.60 -33.33 -11.93
C LYS A 377 -6.62 -31.99 -11.18
N SER A 378 -6.00 -31.93 -10.00
CA SER A 378 -5.89 -30.72 -9.17
C SER A 378 -5.23 -29.55 -9.93
N LEU A 379 -4.15 -29.81 -10.67
CA LEU A 379 -3.48 -28.77 -11.46
C LEU A 379 -4.32 -28.29 -12.65
N LYS A 380 -5.10 -29.18 -13.29
CA LYS A 380 -6.04 -28.78 -14.32
C LYS A 380 -7.16 -27.87 -13.78
N GLU A 381 -7.67 -28.17 -12.59
CA GLU A 381 -8.69 -27.36 -11.92
C GLU A 381 -8.14 -25.95 -11.60
N LEU A 382 -6.91 -25.84 -11.09
CA LEU A 382 -6.23 -24.57 -10.90
C LEU A 382 -6.04 -23.81 -12.22
N SER A 383 -5.64 -24.50 -13.30
CA SER A 383 -5.52 -23.90 -14.64
C SER A 383 -6.85 -23.29 -15.13
N ASN A 384 -7.96 -24.00 -14.93
CA ASN A 384 -9.28 -23.52 -15.39
C ASN A 384 -9.73 -22.27 -14.61
N SER A 385 -9.31 -22.13 -13.37
CA SER A 385 -9.66 -21.01 -12.50
C SER A 385 -8.75 -19.79 -12.66
N LEU A 386 -7.58 -19.92 -13.33
CA LEU A 386 -6.71 -18.81 -13.66
C LEU A 386 -7.28 -17.98 -14.84
N ASP A 387 -7.19 -16.65 -14.73
CA ASP A 387 -7.56 -15.72 -15.80
C ASP A 387 -6.35 -14.87 -16.19
N ASN A 388 -6.01 -14.85 -17.47
CA ASN A 388 -4.88 -14.07 -17.99
C ASN A 388 -5.14 -12.55 -18.02
N CYS A 389 -6.34 -12.10 -17.71
CA CYS A 389 -6.76 -10.70 -17.70
C CYS A 389 -6.35 -9.94 -19.00
N ASN A 390 -6.48 -10.57 -20.17
CA ASN A 390 -5.97 -10.04 -21.42
C ASN A 390 -6.50 -8.64 -21.77
N GLN A 391 -7.77 -8.37 -21.46
CA GLN A 391 -8.37 -7.04 -21.70
C GLN A 391 -7.75 -5.98 -20.80
N LEU A 392 -7.48 -6.31 -19.53
CA LEU A 392 -6.82 -5.42 -18.60
C LEU A 392 -5.37 -5.15 -19.04
N ARG A 393 -4.63 -6.20 -19.40
CA ARG A 393 -3.24 -6.06 -19.89
C ARG A 393 -3.16 -5.13 -21.10
N LYS A 394 -3.99 -5.34 -22.12
CA LYS A 394 -4.08 -4.47 -23.31
C LYS A 394 -4.48 -3.03 -22.95
N LEU A 395 -5.39 -2.85 -21.99
CA LEU A 395 -5.79 -1.51 -21.53
C LEU A 395 -4.61 -0.77 -20.90
N ILE A 396 -3.84 -1.43 -20.02
CA ILE A 396 -2.66 -0.84 -19.37
C ILE A 396 -1.59 -0.51 -20.42
N GLU A 397 -1.24 -1.47 -21.29
CA GLU A 397 -0.25 -1.33 -22.36
C GLU A 397 -0.55 -0.15 -23.30
N ARG A 398 -1.82 0.00 -23.69
CA ARG A 398 -2.25 1.12 -24.53
C ARG A 398 -2.17 2.47 -23.79
N THR A 399 -2.39 2.48 -22.47
CA THR A 399 -2.54 3.72 -21.70
C THR A 399 -1.22 4.23 -21.15
N LEU A 400 -0.36 3.36 -20.63
CA LEU A 400 0.86 3.73 -19.93
C LEU A 400 2.11 3.51 -20.79
N ASN A 401 3.08 4.37 -20.57
CA ASN A 401 4.44 4.20 -21.07
C ASN A 401 5.13 3.07 -20.28
N GLU A 402 5.85 2.16 -20.97
CA GLU A 402 6.61 1.07 -20.32
C GLU A 402 7.62 1.57 -19.29
N GLU A 403 8.23 2.72 -19.52
CA GLU A 403 9.21 3.36 -18.64
C GLU A 403 8.57 4.43 -17.74
N ALA A 404 7.27 4.32 -17.46
CA ALA A 404 6.57 5.30 -16.63
C ALA A 404 7.28 5.51 -15.27
N PRO A 405 7.40 6.75 -14.80
CA PRO A 405 8.04 7.07 -13.53
C PRO A 405 7.18 6.57 -12.35
N VAL A 406 7.80 6.47 -11.16
CA VAL A 406 7.07 6.13 -9.92
C VAL A 406 6.01 7.20 -9.60
N SER A 407 6.34 8.48 -9.77
CA SER A 407 5.38 9.56 -9.51
C SER A 407 4.81 10.09 -10.80
N ILE A 408 3.48 10.11 -10.90
CA ILE A 408 2.74 10.73 -12.02
C ILE A 408 3.11 12.20 -12.21
N LEU A 409 3.47 12.88 -11.11
CA LEU A 409 3.86 14.30 -11.12
C LEU A 409 5.17 14.58 -11.88
N LYS A 410 5.95 13.56 -12.20
CA LYS A 410 7.15 13.70 -13.04
C LYS A 410 6.83 13.80 -14.53
N GLY A 411 5.57 13.58 -14.92
CA GLY A 411 5.15 13.54 -16.31
C GLY A 411 5.64 12.29 -17.06
N ASN A 412 5.31 12.21 -18.34
CA ASN A 412 5.70 11.11 -19.24
C ASN A 412 5.24 9.71 -18.80
N SER A 413 4.11 9.66 -18.09
CA SER A 413 3.51 8.40 -17.63
C SER A 413 2.60 7.76 -18.66
N ILE A 414 1.96 8.57 -19.52
CA ILE A 414 0.98 8.14 -20.50
C ILE A 414 1.66 7.92 -21.86
N SER A 415 1.25 6.82 -22.53
CA SER A 415 1.74 6.48 -23.88
C SER A 415 1.47 7.62 -24.88
N SER A 416 2.41 7.86 -25.81
CA SER A 416 2.33 8.90 -26.81
C SER A 416 1.08 8.77 -27.70
N ASN A 417 0.68 7.54 -28.04
CA ASN A 417 -0.43 7.27 -28.96
C ASN A 417 -1.80 7.18 -28.27
N PHE A 418 -1.91 7.52 -26.98
CA PHE A 418 -3.16 7.35 -26.23
C PHE A 418 -4.15 8.48 -26.45
N SER A 419 -3.70 9.73 -26.51
CA SER A 419 -4.53 10.94 -26.62
C SER A 419 -3.91 11.94 -27.59
N LYS A 420 -4.68 12.32 -28.62
CA LYS A 420 -4.24 13.34 -29.57
C LYS A 420 -4.01 14.70 -28.89
N GLU A 421 -4.89 15.10 -27.95
CA GLU A 421 -4.72 16.34 -27.19
C GLU A 421 -3.38 16.36 -26.42
N LEU A 422 -3.02 15.23 -25.81
CA LEU A 422 -1.75 15.08 -25.08
C LEU A 422 -0.55 15.17 -26.03
N GLU A 423 -0.66 14.59 -27.21
CA GLU A 423 0.37 14.65 -28.25
C GLU A 423 0.58 16.06 -28.79
N ASP A 424 -0.50 16.76 -29.06
CA ASP A 424 -0.47 18.17 -29.51
C ASP A 424 0.18 19.07 -28.43
N LEU A 425 -0.17 18.90 -27.16
CA LEU A 425 0.42 19.64 -26.05
C LEU A 425 1.92 19.31 -25.86
N ARG A 426 2.30 18.05 -25.98
CA ARG A 426 3.71 17.64 -25.93
C ARG A 426 4.49 18.19 -27.13
N GLY A 427 3.88 18.24 -28.29
CA GLY A 427 4.45 18.90 -29.48
C GLY A 427 4.75 20.37 -29.25
N ILE A 428 3.80 21.10 -28.62
CA ILE A 428 4.01 22.50 -28.24
C ILE A 428 5.15 22.63 -27.22
N ALA A 429 5.20 21.79 -26.19
CA ALA A 429 6.26 21.80 -25.18
C ALA A 429 7.63 21.44 -25.77
N PHE A 430 7.71 20.52 -26.75
CA PHE A 430 8.95 20.12 -27.43
C PHE A 430 9.45 21.20 -28.37
N SER A 431 8.56 21.72 -29.24
CA SER A 431 8.91 22.85 -30.15
C SER A 431 9.34 24.09 -29.39
N SER A 432 8.95 24.18 -28.12
CA SER A 432 9.35 25.26 -27.22
C SER A 432 10.83 25.18 -26.83
N LYS A 433 11.43 24.01 -26.69
CA LYS A 433 12.88 23.90 -26.46
C LYS A 433 13.67 24.34 -27.69
N ASP A 434 13.27 23.89 -28.86
CA ASP A 434 13.91 24.29 -30.13
C ASP A 434 13.82 25.81 -30.37
N PHE A 435 12.71 26.43 -29.92
CA PHE A 435 12.55 27.88 -30.00
C PHE A 435 13.48 28.62 -29.01
N LEU A 436 13.63 28.14 -27.78
CA LEU A 436 14.56 28.73 -26.81
C LEU A 436 16.01 28.65 -27.31
N ASP A 437 16.38 27.54 -27.94
CA ASP A 437 17.71 27.36 -28.53
C ASP A 437 17.90 28.29 -29.73
N LYS A 438 16.93 28.46 -30.61
CA LYS A 438 16.95 29.44 -31.70
C LYS A 438 17.00 30.87 -31.17
N MET A 439 16.19 31.22 -30.18
CA MET A 439 16.22 32.53 -29.54
C MET A 439 17.58 32.81 -28.90
N LEU A 440 18.20 31.79 -28.25
CA LEU A 440 19.55 31.93 -27.69
C LEU A 440 20.55 32.23 -28.78
N GLN A 441 20.50 31.54 -29.90
CA GLN A 441 21.39 31.75 -31.03
C GLN A 441 21.19 33.16 -31.64
N GLU A 442 19.93 33.54 -31.93
CA GLU A 442 19.62 34.88 -32.46
C GLU A 442 20.07 36.00 -31.51
N GLN A 443 19.80 35.87 -30.19
CA GLN A 443 20.25 36.86 -29.21
C GLN A 443 21.77 36.89 -29.06
N SER A 444 22.46 35.75 -29.20
CA SER A 444 23.92 35.69 -29.20
C SER A 444 24.52 36.38 -30.43
N GLU A 445 23.90 36.24 -31.59
CA GLU A 445 24.32 36.92 -32.83
C GLU A 445 24.09 38.44 -32.75
N ILE A 446 22.89 38.86 -32.27
CA ILE A 446 22.52 40.30 -32.14
C ILE A 446 23.44 41.02 -31.13
N THR A 447 23.68 40.40 -29.97
CA THR A 447 24.48 41.02 -28.90
C THR A 447 25.97 40.82 -29.03
N GLY A 448 26.43 39.88 -29.87
CA GLY A 448 27.80 39.44 -29.94
C GLY A 448 28.34 38.84 -28.64
N ILE A 449 27.47 38.20 -27.84
CA ILE A 449 27.82 37.55 -26.58
C ILE A 449 27.72 36.02 -26.76
N PRO A 450 28.83 35.30 -26.97
CA PRO A 450 28.81 33.85 -27.24
C PRO A 450 28.51 33.01 -25.98
N SER A 451 28.55 33.62 -24.80
CA SER A 451 28.38 32.93 -23.51
C SER A 451 26.98 33.12 -22.89
N LEU A 452 26.00 33.52 -23.69
CA LEU A 452 24.59 33.60 -23.22
C LEU A 452 24.08 32.21 -22.84
N LYS A 453 23.28 32.17 -21.78
CA LYS A 453 22.55 30.98 -21.39
C LYS A 453 21.11 31.35 -21.05
N ILE A 454 20.14 30.57 -21.55
CA ILE A 454 18.78 30.60 -21.08
C ILE A 454 18.61 29.51 -20.02
N SER A 455 18.12 29.88 -18.86
CA SER A 455 17.84 28.97 -17.74
C SER A 455 16.54 29.39 -17.06
N SER A 456 15.98 28.52 -16.20
CA SER A 456 14.76 28.82 -15.45
C SER A 456 14.95 28.59 -13.96
N ASN A 457 14.22 29.32 -13.14
CA ASN A 457 14.06 29.05 -11.72
C ASN A 457 12.64 29.38 -11.25
N ASN A 458 12.27 28.89 -10.07
CA ASN A 458 10.91 29.05 -9.50
C ASN A 458 10.55 30.49 -9.12
N VAL A 459 11.52 31.42 -9.07
CA VAL A 459 11.29 32.82 -8.62
C VAL A 459 11.04 33.75 -9.79
N PHE A 460 11.81 33.62 -10.87
CA PHE A 460 11.81 34.53 -12.01
C PHE A 460 11.34 33.91 -13.32
N GLY A 461 11.10 32.58 -13.33
CA GLY A 461 10.82 31.85 -14.55
C GLY A 461 12.04 31.69 -15.45
N TYR A 462 11.84 31.78 -16.76
CA TYR A 462 12.94 31.77 -17.74
C TYR A 462 13.68 33.09 -17.75
N TYR A 463 15.01 33.05 -17.78
CA TYR A 463 15.90 34.21 -17.84
C TYR A 463 17.11 33.93 -18.72
N ILE A 464 17.65 35.03 -19.26
CA ILE A 464 18.96 35.03 -19.97
C ILE A 464 20.02 35.39 -18.96
N GLU A 465 21.02 34.53 -18.80
CA GLU A 465 22.18 34.77 -17.94
C GLU A 465 23.34 35.31 -18.76
N VAL A 466 23.84 36.49 -18.36
CA VAL A 466 24.96 37.20 -18.99
C VAL A 466 26.09 37.31 -17.98
N ARG A 467 27.31 36.88 -18.34
CA ARG A 467 28.51 37.05 -17.50
C ARG A 467 28.85 38.54 -17.36
N ASN A 468 29.32 38.95 -16.20
CA ASN A 468 29.68 40.34 -15.92
C ASN A 468 30.70 40.94 -16.91
N THR A 469 31.52 40.11 -17.57
CA THR A 469 32.45 40.52 -18.63
C THR A 469 31.78 41.08 -19.89
N HIS A 470 30.48 40.83 -20.06
CA HIS A 470 29.75 41.24 -21.26
C HIS A 470 28.52 42.11 -20.93
N LYS A 471 28.40 42.63 -19.70
CA LYS A 471 27.23 43.44 -19.26
C LYS A 471 27.01 44.68 -20.10
N ASP A 472 28.08 45.29 -20.63
CA ASP A 472 28.01 46.53 -21.43
C ASP A 472 27.46 46.29 -22.85
N LYS A 473 27.29 45.01 -23.27
CA LYS A 473 26.73 44.61 -24.56
C LYS A 473 25.27 44.26 -24.47
N VAL A 474 24.68 44.36 -23.27
CA VAL A 474 23.25 43.99 -23.05
C VAL A 474 22.36 45.11 -23.63
N PRO A 475 21.37 44.74 -24.46
CA PRO A 475 20.39 45.72 -25.00
C PRO A 475 19.60 46.40 -23.90
N GLU A 476 19.32 47.71 -24.02
CA GLU A 476 18.55 48.49 -23.06
C GLU A 476 17.10 47.96 -22.85
N GLN A 477 16.59 47.21 -23.83
CA GLN A 477 15.27 46.60 -23.80
C GLN A 477 15.17 45.43 -22.83
N TRP A 478 16.30 44.85 -22.38
CA TRP A 478 16.31 43.70 -21.47
C TRP A 478 16.11 44.18 -20.02
N ILE A 479 15.15 43.58 -19.35
CA ILE A 479 14.81 43.94 -17.97
C ILE A 479 15.68 43.09 -17.02
N ARG A 480 16.58 43.76 -16.29
CA ARG A 480 17.41 43.09 -15.27
C ARG A 480 16.56 42.67 -14.07
N LYS A 481 16.64 41.41 -13.68
CA LYS A 481 15.90 40.82 -12.54
C LYS A 481 16.80 40.48 -11.35
N GLN A 482 18.03 40.09 -11.59
CA GLN A 482 18.95 39.69 -10.52
C GLN A 482 20.39 39.95 -10.92
N THR A 483 21.16 40.42 -9.95
CA THR A 483 22.62 40.51 -10.04
C THR A 483 23.25 39.43 -9.18
N LEU A 484 24.16 38.65 -9.75
CA LEU A 484 24.94 37.64 -9.08
C LEU A 484 26.41 38.06 -9.04
N VAL A 485 27.24 37.34 -8.28
CA VAL A 485 28.66 37.64 -8.16
C VAL A 485 29.36 37.66 -9.53
N ASN A 486 29.03 36.71 -10.42
CA ASN A 486 29.73 36.50 -11.71
C ASN A 486 28.86 36.72 -12.95
N ALA A 487 27.54 37.04 -12.79
CA ALA A 487 26.60 37.17 -13.88
C ALA A 487 25.39 38.06 -13.49
N GLU A 488 24.70 38.53 -14.50
CA GLU A 488 23.40 39.18 -14.32
C GLU A 488 22.34 38.42 -15.09
N ARG A 489 21.09 38.45 -14.58
CA ARG A 489 19.91 37.74 -15.13
C ARG A 489 18.93 38.73 -15.69
N TYR A 490 18.54 38.50 -16.93
CA TYR A 490 17.66 39.40 -17.69
C TYR A 490 16.43 38.65 -18.20
N ILE A 491 15.35 39.39 -18.42
CA ILE A 491 14.11 38.92 -19.05
C ILE A 491 13.81 39.81 -20.25
N THR A 492 13.33 39.20 -21.33
CA THR A 492 12.77 39.88 -22.49
C THR A 492 11.26 39.66 -22.57
N ASP A 493 10.53 40.57 -23.25
CA ASP A 493 9.08 40.41 -23.44
C ASP A 493 8.71 39.16 -24.24
N ASP A 494 9.56 38.76 -25.20
CA ASP A 494 9.35 37.57 -25.99
C ASP A 494 9.58 36.30 -25.15
N LEU A 495 10.60 36.28 -24.30
CA LEU A 495 10.84 35.22 -23.36
C LEU A 495 9.69 35.04 -22.38
N LYS A 496 9.11 36.14 -21.91
CA LYS A 496 7.96 36.15 -20.99
C LYS A 496 6.66 35.66 -21.63
N LYS A 497 6.35 36.09 -22.87
CA LYS A 497 5.21 35.57 -23.64
C LYS A 497 5.33 34.08 -23.90
N TYR A 498 6.54 33.63 -24.17
CA TYR A 498 6.84 32.25 -24.46
C TYR A 498 6.76 31.37 -23.22
N GLU A 499 7.29 31.87 -22.12
CA GLU A 499 7.18 31.23 -20.80
C GLU A 499 5.74 30.91 -20.44
N SER A 500 4.83 31.87 -20.61
CA SER A 500 3.40 31.67 -20.30
C SER A 500 2.78 30.56 -21.15
N LYS A 501 3.24 30.36 -22.41
CA LYS A 501 2.78 29.28 -23.28
C LYS A 501 3.35 27.92 -22.85
N ILE A 502 4.62 27.85 -22.45
CA ILE A 502 5.29 26.62 -22.01
C ILE A 502 4.68 26.15 -20.69
N LEU A 503 4.67 27.01 -19.68
CA LEU A 503 4.12 26.69 -18.35
C LEU A 503 2.66 26.27 -18.44
N GLY A 504 1.85 26.96 -19.26
CA GLY A 504 0.47 26.56 -19.50
C GLY A 504 0.33 25.20 -20.19
N ALA A 505 1.24 24.85 -21.11
CA ALA A 505 1.24 23.54 -21.76
C ALA A 505 1.70 22.44 -20.78
N GLU A 506 2.76 22.66 -20.01
CA GLU A 506 3.27 21.68 -19.02
C GLU A 506 2.24 21.41 -17.91
N GLU A 507 1.60 22.45 -17.37
CA GLU A 507 0.51 22.28 -16.38
C GLU A 507 -0.67 21.50 -16.97
N ARG A 508 -1.03 21.79 -18.22
CA ARG A 508 -2.13 21.10 -18.91
C ARG A 508 -1.79 19.63 -19.20
N ILE A 509 -0.56 19.33 -19.63
CA ILE A 509 -0.05 17.97 -19.82
C ILE A 509 -0.17 17.20 -18.52
N LEU A 510 0.37 17.74 -17.42
CA LEU A 510 0.35 17.07 -16.13
C LEU A 510 -1.07 16.79 -15.65
N LYS A 511 -1.96 17.77 -15.75
CA LYS A 511 -3.37 17.62 -15.39
C LYS A 511 -4.04 16.50 -16.20
N LEU A 512 -3.83 16.50 -17.52
CA LEU A 512 -4.40 15.49 -18.42
C LEU A 512 -3.83 14.08 -18.14
N GLU A 513 -2.54 13.96 -17.85
CA GLU A 513 -1.94 12.68 -17.47
C GLU A 513 -2.54 12.13 -16.16
N ILE A 514 -2.77 12.99 -15.17
CA ILE A 514 -3.44 12.62 -13.91
C ILE A 514 -4.88 12.15 -14.16
N GLU A 515 -5.64 12.89 -14.98
CA GLU A 515 -7.02 12.53 -15.33
C GLU A 515 -7.10 11.17 -16.06
N ILE A 516 -6.21 10.94 -17.04
CA ILE A 516 -6.12 9.68 -17.78
C ILE A 516 -5.75 8.53 -16.85
N PHE A 517 -4.76 8.72 -15.99
CA PHE A 517 -4.32 7.71 -15.04
C PHE A 517 -5.42 7.34 -14.03
N GLN A 518 -6.12 8.34 -13.49
CA GLN A 518 -7.27 8.09 -12.62
C GLN A 518 -8.40 7.36 -13.35
N GLY A 519 -8.64 7.69 -14.62
CA GLY A 519 -9.58 6.97 -15.49
C GLY A 519 -9.18 5.51 -15.73
N LEU A 520 -7.88 5.21 -15.83
CA LEU A 520 -7.35 3.85 -15.90
C LEU A 520 -7.64 3.09 -14.60
N ILE A 521 -7.29 3.66 -13.44
CA ILE A 521 -7.53 3.05 -12.12
C ILE A 521 -9.02 2.69 -11.97
N ASN A 522 -9.93 3.60 -12.31
CA ASN A 522 -11.37 3.34 -12.22
C ASN A 522 -11.82 2.16 -13.10
N LYS A 523 -11.21 1.98 -14.28
CA LYS A 523 -11.49 0.83 -15.15
C LYS A 523 -10.91 -0.47 -14.62
N MET A 524 -9.89 -0.42 -13.77
CA MET A 524 -9.27 -1.60 -13.16
C MET A 524 -10.13 -2.20 -12.03
N TYR A 525 -11.02 -1.45 -11.39
CA TYR A 525 -11.85 -1.92 -10.27
C TYR A 525 -12.63 -3.19 -10.58
N LYS A 526 -13.15 -3.35 -11.78
CA LYS A 526 -13.90 -4.56 -12.19
C LYS A 526 -13.07 -5.85 -12.19
N TYR A 527 -11.73 -5.74 -12.18
CA TYR A 527 -10.82 -6.89 -12.19
C TYR A 527 -10.32 -7.29 -10.78
N ILE A 528 -10.71 -6.56 -9.71
CA ILE A 528 -10.22 -6.82 -8.35
C ILE A 528 -10.41 -8.28 -7.96
N LYS A 529 -11.63 -8.82 -8.03
CA LYS A 529 -11.92 -10.22 -7.69
C LYS A 529 -11.15 -11.23 -8.54
N THR A 530 -11.00 -10.96 -9.83
CA THR A 530 -10.26 -11.83 -10.75
C THR A 530 -8.78 -11.88 -10.41
N VAL A 531 -8.17 -10.73 -10.11
CA VAL A 531 -6.76 -10.67 -9.72
C VAL A 531 -6.53 -11.30 -8.35
N GLN A 532 -7.44 -11.10 -7.38
CA GLN A 532 -7.38 -11.78 -6.08
C GLN A 532 -7.47 -13.30 -6.21
N ASN A 533 -8.34 -13.81 -7.09
CA ASN A 533 -8.41 -15.25 -7.37
C ASN A 533 -7.11 -15.77 -8.01
N ASN A 534 -6.53 -15.04 -8.95
CA ASN A 534 -5.23 -15.38 -9.52
C ASN A 534 -4.14 -15.42 -8.44
N ALA A 535 -4.11 -14.43 -7.55
CA ALA A 535 -3.17 -14.36 -6.44
C ALA A 535 -3.27 -15.59 -5.52
N LEU A 536 -4.49 -16.01 -5.18
CA LEU A 536 -4.73 -17.21 -4.38
C LEU A 536 -4.21 -18.48 -5.08
N ILE A 537 -4.45 -18.64 -6.38
CA ILE A 537 -4.00 -19.81 -7.14
C ILE A 537 -2.47 -19.83 -7.25
N ILE A 538 -1.86 -18.69 -7.55
CA ILE A 538 -0.39 -18.57 -7.63
C ILE A 538 0.25 -18.85 -6.27
N SER A 539 -0.31 -18.36 -5.16
CA SER A 539 0.19 -18.64 -3.82
C SER A 539 0.12 -20.14 -3.47
N GLN A 540 -0.95 -20.85 -3.89
CA GLN A 540 -1.04 -22.31 -3.73
C GLN A 540 0.03 -23.03 -4.54
N LEU A 541 0.24 -22.65 -5.80
CA LEU A 541 1.28 -23.24 -6.65
C LEU A 541 2.68 -23.01 -6.09
N ASP A 542 2.93 -21.84 -5.53
CA ASP A 542 4.19 -21.50 -4.89
C ASP A 542 4.43 -22.35 -3.63
N CYS A 543 3.41 -22.56 -2.79
CA CYS A 543 3.48 -23.48 -1.66
C CYS A 543 3.77 -24.93 -2.10
N PHE A 544 3.10 -25.43 -3.15
CA PHE A 544 3.36 -26.77 -3.67
C PHE A 544 4.78 -26.90 -4.24
N SER A 545 5.27 -25.86 -4.93
CA SER A 545 6.64 -25.79 -5.44
C SER A 545 7.66 -25.78 -4.31
N SER A 546 7.39 -25.02 -3.23
CA SER A 546 8.20 -25.00 -2.02
C SER A 546 8.29 -26.38 -1.36
N PHE A 547 7.17 -27.07 -1.19
CA PHE A 547 7.14 -28.42 -0.64
C PHE A 547 7.84 -29.44 -1.53
N ALA A 548 7.65 -29.37 -2.84
CA ALA A 548 8.33 -30.26 -3.79
C ALA A 548 9.85 -30.09 -3.74
N GLN A 549 10.32 -28.86 -3.71
CA GLN A 549 11.74 -28.53 -3.59
C GLN A 549 12.31 -29.02 -2.26
N THR A 550 11.64 -28.73 -1.14
CA THR A 550 12.08 -29.15 0.21
C THR A 550 12.11 -30.66 0.33
N ALA A 551 11.10 -31.38 -0.19
CA ALA A 551 11.04 -32.82 -0.16
C ALA A 551 12.17 -33.46 -0.99
N LYS A 552 12.50 -32.88 -2.15
CA LYS A 552 13.60 -33.35 -3.01
C LYS A 552 14.97 -33.13 -2.34
N GLU A 553 15.22 -31.94 -1.80
CA GLU A 553 16.48 -31.60 -1.14
C GLU A 553 16.77 -32.46 0.09
N ASN A 554 15.73 -32.84 0.83
CA ASN A 554 15.85 -33.60 2.08
C ASN A 554 15.43 -35.06 1.96
N SER A 555 15.16 -35.56 0.74
CA SER A 555 14.74 -36.94 0.50
C SER A 555 13.52 -37.39 1.31
N TYR A 556 12.51 -36.49 1.44
CA TYR A 556 11.28 -36.79 2.17
C TYR A 556 10.38 -37.75 1.38
N CYS A 557 9.72 -38.64 2.09
CA CYS A 557 8.73 -39.55 1.52
C CYS A 557 7.31 -38.99 1.67
N MET A 558 6.40 -39.41 0.79
CA MET A 558 4.98 -39.08 0.89
C MET A 558 4.33 -40.04 1.94
N PRO A 559 3.80 -39.50 3.06
CA PRO A 559 3.15 -40.33 4.06
C PRO A 559 1.76 -40.77 3.60
N ASP A 560 1.33 -41.94 4.06
CA ASP A 560 -0.07 -42.35 4.00
C ASP A 560 -0.86 -41.67 5.12
N ILE A 561 -2.03 -41.19 4.78
CA ILE A 561 -2.91 -40.46 5.71
C ILE A 561 -4.23 -41.26 5.85
N ASP A 562 -4.61 -41.55 7.07
CA ASP A 562 -5.84 -42.23 7.42
C ASP A 562 -6.66 -41.46 8.51
N GLU A 563 -7.76 -42.02 8.96
CA GLU A 563 -8.66 -41.45 9.96
C GLU A 563 -8.41 -41.98 11.39
N SER A 564 -7.40 -42.85 11.58
CA SER A 564 -7.10 -43.47 12.88
C SER A 564 -6.47 -42.51 13.89
#